data_391e15b7c22069e52aea29d52ff8a7ad
#
_entry.id   391e15b7c22069e52aea29d52ff8a7ad
#
_cell.length_a   1.000
_cell.length_b   1.000
_cell.length_c   1.000
_cell.angle_alpha   90.00
_cell.angle_beta   90.00
_cell.angle_gamma   90.00
#
_symmetry.space_group_name_H-M   'P 1'
#
loop_
_entity.id
_entity.type
_entity.pdbx_description
1 polymer ?
#
loop_
_entity_poly.entity_id
_entity_poly.type
_entity_poly.pdbx_seq_one_letter_code
_entity_poly.pdbx_strand_id
1 'polypeptide(L)'
;MQFNFPNKNGTPYKASGGNLFYNMLLKKEIPSNWAVDTIGNLLSKVPNSTKIPSTAYCENGSIPIIDQSSNFIAGYTNDETSILVNPNGYIIFGDHTRVVKYVCFPFARGADGTQIIDSNNSNMPNELFYQVIKSIDLSNYGYARHFKYLKDIVIAIPPTDLAYAYTEKVSRWYKIQASLIKENMVLCQLRDWLLPMLMNGQATIED
;
A
#
# COMPACT_ATOMS: atom_id res chain seq x y z
N MET A 1 -17.20 6.93 7.50
CA MET A 1 -16.46 8.10 6.93
C MET A 1 -17.24 9.36 7.29
N GLN A 2 -16.57 10.38 7.76
CA GLN A 2 -17.23 11.62 8.22
C GLN A 2 -17.29 12.72 7.15
N PHE A 3 -16.92 12.50 5.91
CA PHE A 3 -16.90 13.47 4.77
C PHE A 3 -16.56 14.92 5.17
N ASN A 4 -15.60 15.06 6.08
CA ASN A 4 -15.09 16.34 6.57
C ASN A 4 -13.83 16.79 5.79
N PHE A 5 -13.78 16.50 4.48
CA PHE A 5 -12.74 17.04 3.62
C PHE A 5 -12.96 18.54 3.38
N PRO A 6 -11.89 19.33 3.19
CA PRO A 6 -12.04 20.75 2.97
C PRO A 6 -12.69 21.04 1.61
N ASN A 7 -13.62 21.99 1.59
CA ASN A 7 -14.12 22.59 0.37
C ASN A 7 -13.08 23.59 -0.22
N LYS A 8 -13.41 24.26 -1.32
CA LYS A 8 -12.52 25.24 -1.97
C LYS A 8 -12.07 26.38 -1.04
N ASN A 9 -12.80 26.65 0.04
CA ASN A 9 -12.50 27.69 1.02
C ASN A 9 -11.79 27.13 2.28
N GLY A 10 -11.40 25.86 2.28
CA GLY A 10 -10.74 25.22 3.41
C GLY A 10 -11.67 24.80 4.56
N THR A 11 -12.98 25.04 4.45
CA THR A 11 -13.97 24.64 5.47
C THR A 11 -14.43 23.21 5.26
N PRO A 12 -14.76 22.45 6.34
CA PRO A 12 -15.22 21.06 6.21
C PRO A 12 -16.51 20.98 5.40
N TYR A 13 -16.56 20.09 4.39
CA TYR A 13 -17.66 19.96 3.43
C TYR A 13 -19.03 19.82 4.11
N LYS A 14 -19.15 18.90 5.06
CA LYS A 14 -20.41 18.67 5.78
C LYS A 14 -20.83 19.88 6.61
N ALA A 15 -19.88 20.52 7.30
CA ALA A 15 -20.17 21.70 8.15
C ALA A 15 -20.48 22.96 7.34
N SER A 16 -20.06 23.02 6.07
CA SER A 16 -20.34 24.14 5.15
C SER A 16 -21.63 23.96 4.34
N GLY A 17 -22.51 23.02 4.70
CA GLY A 17 -23.79 22.80 4.02
C GLY A 17 -23.67 22.03 2.70
N GLY A 18 -22.62 21.20 2.56
CA GLY A 18 -22.48 20.33 1.39
C GLY A 18 -23.65 19.37 1.20
N ASN A 19 -24.14 19.24 -0.03
CA ASN A 19 -25.29 18.38 -0.37
C ASN A 19 -24.91 16.91 -0.23
N LEU A 20 -25.68 16.19 0.59
CA LEU A 20 -25.58 14.75 0.77
C LEU A 20 -26.83 14.08 0.17
N PHE A 21 -26.66 12.87 -0.37
CA PHE A 21 -27.77 12.02 -0.77
C PHE A 21 -27.57 10.60 -0.21
N TYR A 22 -28.67 9.92 0.06
CA TYR A 22 -28.63 8.56 0.55
C TYR A 22 -28.34 7.59 -0.60
N ASN A 23 -27.26 6.85 -0.51
CA ASN A 23 -26.91 5.83 -1.48
C ASN A 23 -27.35 4.44 -0.99
N MET A 24 -28.20 3.78 -1.78
CA MET A 24 -28.80 2.47 -1.43
C MET A 24 -27.77 1.34 -1.35
N LEU A 25 -26.72 1.36 -2.18
CA LEU A 25 -25.68 0.34 -2.21
C LEU A 25 -24.76 0.44 -0.98
N LEU A 26 -24.41 1.65 -0.60
CA LEU A 26 -23.57 1.93 0.57
C LEU A 26 -24.37 1.98 1.87
N LYS A 27 -25.71 2.05 1.80
CA LYS A 27 -26.63 2.22 2.94
C LYS A 27 -26.24 3.40 3.84
N LYS A 28 -25.76 4.49 3.24
CA LYS A 28 -25.35 5.71 3.93
C LYS A 28 -25.44 6.94 3.04
N GLU A 29 -25.45 8.11 3.67
CA GLU A 29 -25.35 9.38 2.94
C GLU A 29 -23.92 9.59 2.43
N ILE A 30 -23.82 10.03 1.16
CA ILE A 30 -22.56 10.42 0.52
C ILE A 30 -22.74 11.77 -0.19
N PRO A 31 -21.66 12.52 -0.45
CA PRO A 31 -21.76 13.77 -1.21
C PRO A 31 -22.32 13.54 -2.62
N SER A 32 -23.11 14.49 -3.10
CA SER A 32 -23.89 14.35 -4.36
C SER A 32 -23.02 14.18 -5.62
N ASN A 33 -21.77 14.61 -5.56
CA ASN A 33 -20.80 14.52 -6.68
C ASN A 33 -19.84 13.33 -6.57
N TRP A 34 -20.08 12.40 -5.62
CA TRP A 34 -19.29 11.19 -5.50
C TRP A 34 -19.90 10.05 -6.31
N ALA A 35 -19.04 9.28 -6.98
CA ALA A 35 -19.44 8.03 -7.64
C ALA A 35 -19.39 6.85 -6.65
N VAL A 36 -19.93 5.72 -7.09
CA VAL A 36 -19.92 4.47 -6.30
C VAL A 36 -19.61 3.31 -7.24
N ASP A 37 -18.67 2.47 -6.85
CA ASP A 37 -18.34 1.26 -7.61
C ASP A 37 -17.77 0.19 -6.67
N THR A 38 -17.62 -1.03 -7.16
CA THR A 38 -16.96 -2.12 -6.44
C THR A 38 -15.44 -2.00 -6.56
N ILE A 39 -14.74 -2.47 -5.55
CA ILE A 39 -13.27 -2.54 -5.59
C ILE A 39 -12.81 -3.36 -6.80
N GLY A 40 -13.51 -4.46 -7.12
CA GLY A 40 -13.17 -5.33 -8.25
C GLY A 40 -13.11 -4.60 -9.60
N ASN A 41 -14.03 -3.66 -9.84
CA ASN A 41 -14.08 -2.87 -11.06
C ASN A 41 -12.95 -1.83 -11.17
N LEU A 42 -12.37 -1.45 -10.04
CA LEU A 42 -11.27 -0.47 -9.97
C LEU A 42 -9.89 -1.11 -10.12
N LEU A 43 -9.81 -2.44 -10.26
CA LEU A 43 -8.52 -3.13 -10.36
C LEU A 43 -7.95 -3.05 -11.77
N SER A 44 -6.70 -2.63 -11.85
CA SER A 44 -5.86 -2.71 -13.04
C SER A 44 -5.23 -4.09 -13.15
N LYS A 45 -4.85 -4.47 -14.36
CA LYS A 45 -4.06 -5.69 -14.60
C LYS A 45 -2.60 -5.40 -14.24
N VAL A 46 -2.12 -6.09 -13.21
CA VAL A 46 -0.72 -6.00 -12.77
C VAL A 46 0.16 -6.87 -13.67
N PRO A 47 1.37 -6.43 -14.04
CA PRO A 47 2.33 -7.23 -14.77
C PRO A 47 2.62 -8.56 -14.07
N ASN A 48 2.78 -9.63 -14.86
CA ASN A 48 3.24 -10.90 -14.29
C ASN A 48 4.68 -10.76 -13.80
N SER A 49 4.92 -11.16 -12.56
CA SER A 49 6.26 -11.28 -11.99
C SER A 49 6.44 -12.64 -11.35
N THR A 50 7.67 -13.10 -11.30
CA THR A 50 8.03 -14.33 -10.58
C THR A 50 7.71 -14.14 -9.10
N LYS A 51 6.96 -15.08 -8.53
CA LYS A 51 6.71 -15.12 -7.09
C LYS A 51 7.87 -15.82 -6.40
N ILE A 52 8.44 -15.21 -5.40
CA ILE A 52 9.51 -15.82 -4.62
C ILE A 52 8.89 -16.69 -3.53
N PRO A 53 9.15 -18.01 -3.51
CA PRO A 53 8.66 -18.89 -2.44
C PRO A 53 9.34 -18.54 -1.10
N SER A 54 8.65 -18.70 0.02
CA SER A 54 9.17 -18.34 1.35
C SER A 54 10.46 -19.07 1.71
N THR A 55 10.68 -20.26 1.15
CA THR A 55 11.92 -21.06 1.33
C THR A 55 13.15 -20.45 0.63
N ALA A 56 12.93 -19.51 -0.30
CA ALA A 56 13.98 -18.81 -1.04
C ALA A 56 14.22 -17.37 -0.55
N TYR A 57 13.63 -16.99 0.58
CA TYR A 57 13.91 -15.69 1.20
C TYR A 57 15.31 -15.69 1.82
N CYS A 58 16.08 -14.67 1.50
CA CYS A 58 17.38 -14.43 2.10
C CYS A 58 17.24 -13.37 3.20
N GLU A 59 18.14 -13.43 4.19
CA GLU A 59 18.25 -12.36 5.21
C GLU A 59 18.79 -11.07 4.62
N ASN A 60 19.66 -11.17 3.60
CA ASN A 60 20.27 -10.05 2.90
C ASN A 60 20.13 -10.23 1.38
N GLY A 61 19.96 -9.11 0.67
CA GLY A 61 19.86 -9.09 -0.79
C GLY A 61 19.60 -7.69 -1.33
N SER A 62 19.63 -7.54 -2.65
CA SER A 62 19.46 -6.26 -3.33
C SER A 62 17.98 -5.85 -3.47
N ILE A 63 17.04 -6.82 -3.47
CA ILE A 63 15.63 -6.60 -3.74
C ILE A 63 14.82 -7.05 -2.52
N PRO A 64 14.11 -6.15 -1.85
CA PRO A 64 13.23 -6.50 -0.74
C PRO A 64 12.01 -7.30 -1.24
N ILE A 65 11.64 -8.33 -0.48
CA ILE A 65 10.45 -9.14 -0.74
C ILE A 65 9.31 -8.64 0.15
N ILE A 66 8.18 -8.37 -0.48
CA ILE A 66 6.95 -7.97 0.20
C ILE A 66 5.91 -9.08 0.06
N ASP A 67 5.39 -9.53 1.19
CA ASP A 67 4.38 -10.59 1.27
C ASP A 67 3.23 -10.22 2.22
N GLN A 68 2.39 -11.21 2.55
CA GLN A 68 1.25 -11.05 3.43
C GLN A 68 1.58 -11.07 4.93
N SER A 69 2.85 -11.19 5.34
CA SER A 69 3.26 -11.16 6.75
C SER A 69 3.04 -9.81 7.41
N SER A 70 3.12 -9.74 8.73
CA SER A 70 3.04 -8.48 9.49
C SER A 70 4.26 -7.60 9.28
N ASN A 71 5.42 -8.19 9.01
CA ASN A 71 6.64 -7.44 8.70
C ASN A 71 6.49 -6.70 7.38
N PHE A 72 6.95 -5.45 7.31
CA PHE A 72 6.84 -4.68 6.08
C PHE A 72 7.69 -5.32 4.96
N ILE A 73 8.93 -5.70 5.24
CA ILE A 73 9.81 -6.49 4.40
C ILE A 73 9.88 -7.90 5.02
N ALA A 74 9.60 -8.92 4.24
CA ALA A 74 9.60 -10.31 4.68
C ALA A 74 10.96 -11.01 4.53
N GLY A 75 11.82 -10.48 3.67
CA GLY A 75 13.15 -10.96 3.34
C GLY A 75 13.66 -10.31 2.08
N TYR A 76 14.69 -10.87 1.49
CA TYR A 76 15.35 -10.33 0.30
C TYR A 76 15.57 -11.40 -0.76
N THR A 77 15.81 -10.95 -2.00
CA THR A 77 16.23 -11.80 -3.13
C THR A 77 17.22 -11.03 -4.01
N ASN A 78 17.97 -11.75 -4.85
CA ASN A 78 18.81 -11.18 -5.91
C ASN A 78 18.26 -11.54 -7.31
N ASP A 79 17.05 -12.08 -7.38
CA ASP A 79 16.40 -12.40 -8.65
C ASP A 79 15.80 -11.14 -9.29
N GLU A 80 16.53 -10.54 -10.21
CA GLU A 80 16.12 -9.32 -10.93
C GLU A 80 14.85 -9.53 -11.77
N THR A 81 14.53 -10.77 -12.17
CA THR A 81 13.33 -11.07 -12.95
C THR A 81 12.05 -10.95 -12.14
N SER A 82 12.16 -10.92 -10.83
CA SER A 82 11.03 -10.79 -9.90
C SER A 82 10.63 -9.33 -9.60
N ILE A 83 11.42 -8.35 -10.06
CA ILE A 83 11.23 -6.94 -9.70
C ILE A 83 9.92 -6.40 -10.25
N LEU A 84 9.17 -5.78 -9.36
CA LEU A 84 7.99 -4.97 -9.66
C LEU A 84 8.29 -3.50 -9.35
N VAL A 85 7.96 -2.64 -10.31
CA VAL A 85 8.10 -1.19 -10.19
C VAL A 85 6.83 -0.52 -10.68
N ASN A 86 6.33 0.43 -9.90
CA ASN A 86 5.25 1.33 -10.30
C ASN A 86 5.54 2.72 -9.74
N PRO A 87 5.64 3.77 -10.57
CA PRO A 87 5.84 5.15 -10.10
C PRO A 87 4.79 5.62 -9.09
N ASN A 88 3.56 5.09 -9.20
CA ASN A 88 2.44 5.39 -8.34
C ASN A 88 2.30 4.40 -7.16
N GLY A 89 3.31 3.54 -6.97
CA GLY A 89 3.28 2.48 -5.97
C GLY A 89 2.27 1.37 -6.27
N TYR A 90 2.35 0.29 -5.50
CA TYR A 90 1.38 -0.80 -5.47
C TYR A 90 0.79 -0.95 -4.08
N ILE A 91 -0.42 -1.47 -4.01
CA ILE A 91 -1.03 -1.91 -2.76
C ILE A 91 -0.87 -3.42 -2.66
N ILE A 92 -0.33 -3.89 -1.56
CA ILE A 92 -0.19 -5.31 -1.26
C ILE A 92 -1.30 -5.70 -0.29
N PHE A 93 -2.04 -6.74 -0.63
CA PHE A 93 -3.10 -7.29 0.20
C PHE A 93 -2.80 -8.76 0.54
N GLY A 94 -2.82 -9.06 1.83
CA GLY A 94 -2.69 -10.44 2.33
C GLY A 94 -4.00 -11.18 2.29
N ASP A 95 -4.11 -12.19 1.40
CA ASP A 95 -5.34 -12.94 1.15
C ASP A 95 -5.82 -13.72 2.40
N HIS A 96 -4.89 -14.15 3.26
CA HIS A 96 -5.20 -14.86 4.49
C HIS A 96 -5.05 -14.00 5.74
N THR A 97 -4.11 -13.04 5.73
CA THR A 97 -3.76 -12.22 6.90
C THR A 97 -4.52 -10.91 6.96
N ARG A 98 -5.12 -10.46 5.85
CA ARG A 98 -5.78 -9.15 5.69
C ARG A 98 -4.84 -7.96 5.88
N VAL A 99 -3.52 -8.21 5.92
CA VAL A 99 -2.51 -7.15 5.99
C VAL A 99 -2.56 -6.33 4.72
N VAL A 100 -2.53 -5.02 4.85
CA VAL A 100 -2.50 -4.07 3.73
C VAL A 100 -1.25 -3.22 3.83
N LYS A 101 -0.42 -3.21 2.77
CA LYS A 101 0.81 -2.43 2.68
C LYS A 101 0.75 -1.55 1.42
N TYR A 102 1.34 -0.35 1.48
CA TYR A 102 1.57 0.48 0.31
C TYR A 102 3.07 0.53 0.02
N VAL A 103 3.47 0.19 -1.21
CA VAL A 103 4.87 0.04 -1.61
C VAL A 103 5.13 0.90 -2.84
N CYS A 104 5.96 1.94 -2.68
CA CYS A 104 6.34 2.88 -3.73
C CYS A 104 7.84 2.86 -4.05
N PHE A 105 8.46 1.69 -3.96
CA PHE A 105 9.84 1.41 -4.36
C PHE A 105 9.91 0.03 -5.05
N PRO A 106 11.01 -0.28 -5.76
CA PRO A 106 11.20 -1.59 -6.39
C PRO A 106 11.21 -2.73 -5.36
N PHE A 107 10.44 -3.79 -5.61
CA PHE A 107 10.33 -4.94 -4.71
C PHE A 107 10.00 -6.22 -5.48
N ALA A 108 10.21 -7.37 -4.85
CA ALA A 108 9.77 -8.66 -5.33
C ALA A 108 8.51 -9.11 -4.60
N ARG A 109 7.60 -9.78 -5.32
CA ARG A 109 6.39 -10.36 -4.74
C ARG A 109 6.74 -11.66 -4.02
N GLY A 110 6.42 -11.72 -2.73
CA GLY A 110 6.51 -12.96 -1.95
C GLY A 110 5.43 -13.98 -2.33
N ALA A 111 5.63 -15.21 -1.84
CA ALA A 111 4.78 -16.36 -2.12
C ALA A 111 3.34 -16.23 -1.61
N ASP A 112 2.66 -17.33 -1.74
CA ASP A 112 1.23 -17.58 -1.67
C ASP A 112 0.41 -16.64 -0.79
N GLY A 113 -0.78 -16.26 -1.31
CA GLY A 113 -1.70 -15.37 -0.61
C GLY A 113 -1.37 -13.88 -0.73
N THR A 114 -0.25 -13.50 -1.36
CA THR A 114 0.07 -12.09 -1.61
C THR A 114 -0.63 -11.60 -2.88
N GLN A 115 -1.56 -10.67 -2.75
CA GLN A 115 -2.24 -10.04 -3.88
C GLN A 115 -1.68 -8.63 -4.10
N ILE A 116 -1.45 -8.28 -5.37
CA ILE A 116 -1.02 -6.94 -5.76
C ILE A 116 -2.21 -6.22 -6.35
N ILE A 117 -2.46 -5.03 -5.87
CA ILE A 117 -3.57 -4.17 -6.27
C ILE A 117 -2.98 -2.91 -6.89
N ASP A 118 -3.52 -2.57 -8.05
CA ASP A 118 -3.26 -1.34 -8.77
C ASP A 118 -4.58 -0.77 -9.27
N SER A 119 -4.75 0.52 -9.23
CA SER A 119 -6.00 1.18 -9.62
C SER A 119 -6.00 1.51 -11.11
N ASN A 120 -7.13 1.27 -11.77
CA ASN A 120 -7.39 1.71 -13.14
C ASN A 120 -8.16 3.04 -13.21
N ASN A 121 -8.46 3.66 -12.08
CA ASN A 121 -9.33 4.83 -11.99
C ASN A 121 -8.57 6.06 -11.46
N SER A 122 -8.51 7.12 -12.25
CA SER A 122 -7.84 8.38 -11.89
C SER A 122 -8.42 9.07 -10.65
N ASN A 123 -9.71 8.82 -10.35
CA ASN A 123 -10.38 9.35 -9.17
C ASN A 123 -10.09 8.53 -7.91
N MET A 124 -9.41 7.39 -8.06
CA MET A 124 -9.00 6.52 -6.96
C MET A 124 -7.52 6.16 -7.11
N PRO A 125 -6.58 7.12 -7.04
CA PRO A 125 -5.15 6.84 -7.12
C PRO A 125 -4.71 5.89 -6.00
N ASN A 126 -3.62 5.16 -6.19
CA ASN A 126 -3.19 4.08 -5.30
C ASN A 126 -3.00 4.51 -3.85
N GLU A 127 -2.55 5.74 -3.59
CA GLU A 127 -2.40 6.29 -2.24
C GLU A 127 -3.75 6.41 -1.51
N LEU A 128 -4.77 6.88 -2.22
CA LEU A 128 -6.13 6.99 -1.68
C LEU A 128 -6.77 5.61 -1.56
N PHE A 129 -6.60 4.78 -2.58
CA PHE A 129 -7.15 3.43 -2.62
C PHE A 129 -6.59 2.56 -1.48
N TYR A 130 -5.29 2.71 -1.18
CA TYR A 130 -4.67 2.07 -0.02
C TYR A 130 -5.38 2.44 1.29
N GLN A 131 -5.68 3.72 1.51
CA GLN A 131 -6.36 4.15 2.73
C GLN A 131 -7.79 3.61 2.80
N VAL A 132 -8.49 3.59 1.68
CA VAL A 132 -9.83 3.01 1.60
C VAL A 132 -9.79 1.51 1.94
N ILE A 133 -8.92 0.74 1.28
CA ILE A 133 -8.79 -0.71 1.53
C ILE A 133 -8.38 -0.98 2.97
N LYS A 134 -7.43 -0.22 3.52
CA LYS A 134 -6.97 -0.36 4.91
C LYS A 134 -8.08 -0.10 5.93
N SER A 135 -9.05 0.74 5.60
CA SER A 135 -10.18 1.06 6.49
C SER A 135 -11.30 0.01 6.48
N ILE A 136 -11.23 -0.98 5.59
CA ILE A 136 -12.25 -2.01 5.45
C ILE A 136 -12.03 -3.10 6.49
N ASP A 137 -13.07 -3.40 7.27
CA ASP A 137 -13.06 -4.53 8.18
C ASP A 137 -13.57 -5.80 7.48
N LEU A 138 -12.72 -6.80 7.40
CA LEU A 138 -13.01 -8.13 6.86
C LEU A 138 -13.07 -9.21 7.95
N SER A 139 -13.15 -8.83 9.23
CA SER A 139 -13.14 -9.78 10.38
C SER A 139 -14.32 -10.77 10.35
N ASN A 140 -15.44 -10.36 9.79
CA ASN A 140 -16.67 -11.17 9.73
C ASN A 140 -16.62 -12.36 8.75
N TYR A 141 -15.58 -12.44 7.90
CA TYR A 141 -15.47 -13.47 6.85
C TYR A 141 -14.63 -14.70 7.27
N GLY A 142 -14.50 -15.02 8.52
CA GLY A 142 -13.84 -16.24 8.99
C GLY A 142 -12.47 -16.54 8.35
N TYR A 143 -12.05 -17.83 8.35
CA TYR A 143 -10.84 -18.28 7.66
C TYR A 143 -11.14 -18.55 6.18
N ALA A 144 -10.89 -17.55 5.32
CA ALA A 144 -11.20 -17.61 3.89
C ALA A 144 -10.14 -16.86 3.06
N ARG A 145 -10.25 -16.96 1.74
CA ARG A 145 -9.52 -16.08 0.82
C ARG A 145 -10.23 -14.73 0.75
N HIS A 146 -9.74 -13.77 1.54
CA HIS A 146 -10.38 -12.47 1.75
C HIS A 146 -10.39 -11.57 0.52
N PHE A 147 -9.47 -11.79 -0.43
CA PHE A 147 -9.40 -10.97 -1.65
C PHE A 147 -10.64 -11.07 -2.52
N LYS A 148 -11.30 -12.23 -2.55
CA LYS A 148 -12.59 -12.39 -3.25
C LYS A 148 -13.64 -11.46 -2.64
N TYR A 149 -13.78 -11.47 -1.31
CA TYR A 149 -14.73 -10.61 -0.61
C TYR A 149 -14.38 -9.13 -0.71
N LEU A 150 -13.08 -8.80 -0.68
CA LEU A 150 -12.61 -7.43 -0.87
C LEU A 150 -13.09 -6.85 -2.21
N LYS A 151 -13.04 -7.64 -3.29
CA LYS A 151 -13.47 -7.19 -4.62
C LYS A 151 -14.95 -6.85 -4.71
N ASP A 152 -15.78 -7.54 -3.95
CA ASP A 152 -17.25 -7.36 -3.96
C ASP A 152 -17.69 -6.14 -3.14
N ILE A 153 -16.77 -5.52 -2.38
CA ILE A 153 -17.09 -4.37 -1.54
C ILE A 153 -17.31 -3.14 -2.41
N VAL A 154 -18.44 -2.48 -2.15
CA VAL A 154 -18.82 -1.21 -2.78
C VAL A 154 -18.19 -0.07 -2.00
N ILE A 155 -17.54 0.85 -2.70
CA ILE A 155 -16.89 2.02 -2.11
C ILE A 155 -17.35 3.32 -2.78
N ALA A 156 -17.21 4.43 -2.07
CA ALA A 156 -17.45 5.76 -2.61
C ALA A 156 -16.17 6.31 -3.23
N ILE A 157 -16.29 6.89 -4.44
CA ILE A 157 -15.20 7.42 -5.24
C ILE A 157 -15.34 8.93 -5.27
N PRO A 158 -14.35 9.69 -4.81
CA PRO A 158 -14.38 11.16 -4.84
C PRO A 158 -14.25 11.71 -6.27
N PRO A 159 -14.59 12.98 -6.49
CA PRO A 159 -14.29 13.66 -7.74
C PRO A 159 -12.77 13.87 -7.91
N THR A 160 -12.33 14.04 -9.16
CA THR A 160 -10.92 14.10 -9.56
C THR A 160 -10.12 15.17 -8.80
N ASP A 161 -10.70 16.35 -8.62
CA ASP A 161 -10.06 17.47 -7.92
C ASP A 161 -9.72 17.14 -6.47
N LEU A 162 -10.62 16.46 -5.77
CA LEU A 162 -10.41 16.03 -4.39
C LEU A 162 -9.41 14.88 -4.31
N ALA A 163 -9.50 13.90 -5.21
CA ALA A 163 -8.54 12.80 -5.29
C ALA A 163 -7.11 13.31 -5.54
N TYR A 164 -6.97 14.26 -6.49
CA TYR A 164 -5.69 14.89 -6.81
C TYR A 164 -5.14 15.69 -5.62
N ALA A 165 -5.95 16.53 -4.98
CA ALA A 165 -5.54 17.31 -3.83
C ALA A 165 -5.09 16.44 -2.63
N TYR A 166 -5.72 15.26 -2.47
CA TYR A 166 -5.28 14.27 -1.48
C TYR A 166 -3.92 13.70 -1.85
N THR A 167 -3.78 13.21 -3.09
CA THR A 167 -2.54 12.58 -3.57
C THR A 167 -1.35 13.54 -3.49
N GLU A 168 -1.53 14.80 -3.90
CA GLU A 168 -0.50 15.83 -3.80
C GLU A 168 0.05 15.99 -2.37
N LYS A 169 -0.84 15.94 -1.37
CA LYS A 169 -0.45 16.05 0.04
C LYS A 169 0.28 14.82 0.56
N VAL A 170 -0.17 13.61 0.19
CA VAL A 170 0.33 12.39 0.82
C VAL A 170 1.48 11.73 0.06
N SER A 171 1.59 11.90 -1.26
CA SER A 171 2.63 11.26 -2.07
C SER A 171 4.04 11.65 -1.61
N ARG A 172 4.22 12.90 -1.15
CA ARG A 172 5.50 13.35 -0.56
C ARG A 172 5.88 12.52 0.67
N TRP A 173 4.92 12.25 1.55
CA TRP A 173 5.16 11.45 2.76
C TRP A 173 5.51 10.01 2.44
N TYR A 174 4.84 9.40 1.47
CA TYR A 174 5.16 8.05 1.03
C TYR A 174 6.55 7.96 0.38
N LYS A 175 6.95 8.96 -0.40
CA LYS A 175 8.30 9.04 -0.97
C LYS A 175 9.38 9.18 0.12
N ILE A 176 9.15 10.01 1.13
CA ILE A 176 10.05 10.12 2.29
C ILE A 176 10.12 8.78 3.03
N GLN A 177 8.99 8.14 3.28
CA GLN A 177 8.96 6.82 3.93
C GLN A 177 9.75 5.78 3.13
N ALA A 178 9.59 5.73 1.81
CA ALA A 178 10.36 4.83 0.93
C ALA A 178 11.87 5.11 1.00
N SER A 179 12.27 6.39 1.02
CA SER A 179 13.68 6.77 1.18
C SER A 179 14.25 6.31 2.52
N LEU A 180 13.52 6.52 3.61
CA LEU A 180 13.95 6.10 4.95
C LEU A 180 14.04 4.56 5.07
N ILE A 181 13.11 3.82 4.45
CA ILE A 181 13.19 2.36 4.40
C ILE A 181 14.46 1.93 3.68
N LYS A 182 14.77 2.54 2.55
CA LYS A 182 15.97 2.25 1.75
C LYS A 182 17.26 2.59 2.52
N GLU A 183 17.27 3.71 3.21
CA GLU A 183 18.39 4.11 4.07
C GLU A 183 18.59 3.13 5.23
N ASN A 184 17.54 2.72 5.90
CA ASN A 184 17.59 1.70 6.94
C ASN A 184 18.16 0.37 6.43
N MET A 185 17.81 -0.05 5.21
CA MET A 185 18.40 -1.25 4.60
C MET A 185 19.92 -1.11 4.47
N VAL A 186 20.41 0.02 3.96
CA VAL A 186 21.85 0.27 3.81
C VAL A 186 22.54 0.33 5.17
N LEU A 187 21.94 0.98 6.15
CA LEU A 187 22.49 1.06 7.52
C LEU A 187 22.59 -0.32 8.18
N CYS A 188 21.58 -1.17 8.00
CA CYS A 188 21.65 -2.54 8.49
C CYS A 188 22.78 -3.34 7.84
N GLN A 189 22.95 -3.25 6.52
CA GLN A 189 24.03 -3.90 5.80
C GLN A 189 25.41 -3.39 6.27
N LEU A 190 25.56 -2.09 6.47
CA LEU A 190 26.78 -1.48 6.97
C LEU A 190 27.12 -1.96 8.40
N ARG A 191 26.12 -2.00 9.27
CA ARG A 191 26.26 -2.54 10.64
C ARG A 191 26.74 -3.99 10.61
N ASP A 192 26.10 -4.83 9.81
CA ASP A 192 26.40 -6.27 9.75
C ASP A 192 27.77 -6.54 9.14
N TRP A 193 28.25 -5.63 8.28
CA TRP A 193 29.62 -5.66 7.74
C TRP A 193 30.65 -5.17 8.75
N LEU A 194 30.39 -4.06 9.47
CA LEU A 194 31.34 -3.46 10.39
C LEU A 194 31.48 -4.21 11.72
N LEU A 195 30.39 -4.75 12.24
CA LEU A 195 30.36 -5.38 13.57
C LEU A 195 31.41 -6.49 13.72
N PRO A 196 31.56 -7.46 12.80
CA PRO A 196 32.61 -8.47 12.88
C PRO A 196 34.01 -7.88 12.82
N MET A 197 34.24 -6.82 12.04
CA MET A 197 35.53 -6.15 11.92
C MET A 197 35.95 -5.47 13.22
N LEU A 198 35.02 -4.80 13.89
CA LEU A 198 35.25 -4.19 15.20
C LEU A 198 35.55 -5.26 16.26
N MET A 199 34.78 -6.37 16.27
CA MET A 199 34.96 -7.47 17.23
C MET A 199 36.31 -8.17 17.06
N ASN A 200 36.84 -8.23 15.85
CA ASN A 200 38.13 -8.86 15.53
C ASN A 200 39.32 -7.86 15.58
N GLY A 201 39.09 -6.60 15.97
CA GLY A 201 40.12 -5.56 16.02
C GLY A 201 40.68 -5.14 14.63
N GLN A 202 39.94 -5.46 13.55
CA GLN A 202 40.31 -5.09 12.19
C GLN A 202 39.92 -3.65 11.83
N ALA A 203 39.04 -3.04 12.61
CA ALA A 203 38.66 -1.64 12.55
C ALA A 203 38.62 -1.05 13.95
N THR A 204 39.00 0.21 14.09
CA THR A 204 38.93 0.99 15.34
C THR A 204 38.12 2.24 15.12
N ILE A 205 37.44 2.70 16.16
CA ILE A 205 36.78 4.00 16.14
C ILE A 205 37.81 5.01 16.64
N GLU A 206 38.15 5.98 15.82
CA GLU A 206 38.95 7.15 16.25
C GLU A 206 37.98 8.15 16.87
N ASP A 207 38.36 8.68 18.07
CA ASP A 207 37.61 9.69 18.83
C ASP A 207 37.69 11.06 18.16
#